data_679ecdbedbb4bd95ffdf599bb10d9335
#
_entry.id   679ecdbedbb4bd95ffdf599bb10d9335
#
_cell.length_a   1.000
_cell.length_b   1.000
_cell.length_c   1.000
_cell.angle_alpha   90.00
_cell.angle_beta   90.00
_cell.angle_gamma   90.00
#
_symmetry.space_group_name_H-M   'P 1'
#
loop_
_entity.id
_entity.type
_entity.pdbx_description
1 polymer ?
#
loop_
_entity_poly.entity_id
_entity_poly.type
_entity_poly.pdbx_seq_one_letter_code
_entity_poly.pdbx_strand_id
1 'polypeptide(L)'
;MSAALSWPQVLAWRMRRQLLDPIGTPSVPDVVRRLCGVQAQVASSAELAIRVRRGSSQRGEVARALAEGRLIKTWAMRGTLHLLTPEDGGAVLSLLAAGRSWERPSWERYFGMTTKHWDALRPAVRDALEGKLLTREELIAAVVAQRGLGHLGEALRSGWGTLLKPLAWQGDLCFGPSRGNRVTFMRPPAASSRWGGVLEPDDAARIVIVAYFGAYGPATIENFRSWLSRGRISVRQLRTWFSSLGDRLVEVDVEGRRVHILAEHRDELAATKPTRTVRLLPGFDQYVMGPGTDDGHVVAAKRRTSVSKQSGWISPIVVAGGSVKGTWELDGDDVRVAWFKEAGPPPRSALKAEVERFASILDRDLRVVVGLA
;
A
#
# COMPACT_ATOMS: atom_id res chain seq x y z
N MET A 1 -35.90 1.76 11.39
CA MET A 1 -35.15 2.71 10.54
C MET A 1 -33.68 2.62 10.92
N SER A 2 -32.78 2.24 10.01
CA SER A 2 -31.34 2.26 10.27
C SER A 2 -30.90 3.70 10.54
N ALA A 3 -30.18 3.95 11.63
CA ALA A 3 -29.64 5.29 11.91
C ALA A 3 -28.77 5.73 10.73
N ALA A 4 -28.93 7.00 10.32
CA ALA A 4 -28.13 7.57 9.24
C ALA A 4 -26.65 7.56 9.63
N LEU A 5 -25.80 6.99 8.78
CA LEU A 5 -24.34 6.95 9.00
C LEU A 5 -23.74 8.33 8.72
N SER A 6 -22.77 8.72 9.56
CA SER A 6 -22.04 9.98 9.40
C SER A 6 -20.57 9.76 9.07
N TRP A 7 -19.95 10.73 8.41
CA TRP A 7 -18.51 10.66 8.09
C TRP A 7 -17.61 10.57 9.32
N PRO A 8 -17.88 11.26 10.45
CA PRO A 8 -17.11 11.07 11.67
C PRO A 8 -17.13 9.62 12.20
N GLN A 9 -18.26 8.89 12.06
CA GLN A 9 -18.34 7.47 12.39
C GLN A 9 -17.49 6.62 11.43
N VAL A 10 -17.61 6.87 10.12
CA VAL A 10 -16.82 6.18 9.09
C VAL A 10 -15.33 6.38 9.30
N LEU A 11 -14.89 7.59 9.63
CA LEU A 11 -13.48 7.87 9.87
C LEU A 11 -12.97 7.18 11.15
N ALA A 12 -13.76 7.17 12.22
CA ALA A 12 -13.44 6.43 13.43
C ALA A 12 -13.36 4.92 13.15
N TRP A 13 -14.31 4.38 12.37
CA TRP A 13 -14.31 3.01 11.90
C TRP A 13 -13.04 2.69 11.11
N ARG A 14 -12.64 3.51 10.13
CA ARG A 14 -11.42 3.33 9.34
C ARG A 14 -10.16 3.36 10.22
N MET A 15 -10.10 4.22 11.26
CA MET A 15 -9.00 4.19 12.22
C MET A 15 -8.93 2.85 12.95
N ARG A 16 -10.07 2.32 13.39
CA ARG A 16 -10.17 1.00 14.02
C ARG A 16 -9.72 -0.12 13.08
N ARG A 17 -10.25 -0.13 11.85
CA ARG A 17 -9.90 -1.15 10.85
C ARG A 17 -8.42 -1.12 10.48
N GLN A 18 -7.79 0.04 10.53
CA GLN A 18 -6.38 0.20 10.25
C GLN A 18 -5.47 0.16 11.50
N LEU A 19 -5.99 -0.35 12.63
CA LEU A 19 -5.22 -0.56 13.86
C LEU A 19 -4.62 0.72 14.45
N LEU A 20 -5.30 1.85 14.24
CA LEU A 20 -4.89 3.17 14.75
C LEU A 20 -5.64 3.57 16.02
N ASP A 21 -6.85 3.02 16.25
CA ASP A 21 -7.66 3.30 17.43
C ASP A 21 -8.71 2.18 17.66
N PRO A 22 -8.56 1.32 18.69
CA PRO A 22 -7.41 1.24 19.59
C PRO A 22 -6.17 0.63 18.93
N ILE A 23 -5.00 0.95 19.48
CA ILE A 23 -3.75 0.27 19.12
C ILE A 23 -3.68 -1.05 19.89
N GLY A 24 -3.43 -2.13 19.16
CA GLY A 24 -3.27 -3.47 19.72
C GLY A 24 -1.83 -3.99 19.63
N THR A 25 -1.69 -5.31 19.69
CA THR A 25 -0.40 -6.00 19.61
C THR A 25 -0.32 -6.97 18.42
N PRO A 26 -0.77 -6.57 17.19
CA PRO A 26 -0.69 -7.45 16.03
C PRO A 26 0.77 -7.75 15.66
N SER A 27 1.01 -8.89 15.02
CA SER A 27 2.32 -9.16 14.42
C SER A 27 2.58 -8.26 13.21
N VAL A 28 3.84 -8.16 12.76
CA VAL A 28 4.20 -7.40 11.54
C VAL A 28 3.43 -7.90 10.31
N PRO A 29 3.33 -9.22 10.02
CA PRO A 29 2.50 -9.72 8.93
C PRO A 29 1.02 -9.38 9.07
N ASP A 30 0.46 -9.39 10.30
CA ASP A 30 -0.96 -9.06 10.50
C ASP A 30 -1.27 -7.61 10.18
N VAL A 31 -0.36 -6.67 10.51
CA VAL A 31 -0.50 -5.26 10.08
C VAL A 31 -0.47 -5.17 8.56
N VAL A 32 0.49 -5.84 7.90
CA VAL A 32 0.63 -5.81 6.44
C VAL A 32 -0.61 -6.41 5.77
N ARG A 33 -1.12 -7.54 6.27
CA ARG A 33 -2.35 -8.19 5.78
C ARG A 33 -3.56 -7.27 5.97
N ARG A 34 -3.73 -6.70 7.16
CA ARG A 34 -4.85 -5.81 7.48
C ARG A 34 -4.89 -4.58 6.58
N LEU A 35 -3.74 -4.05 6.17
CA LEU A 35 -3.61 -2.89 5.29
C LEU A 35 -3.59 -3.26 3.79
N CYS A 36 -3.83 -4.50 3.43
CA CYS A 36 -3.71 -5.00 2.05
C CYS A 36 -2.35 -4.68 1.42
N GLY A 37 -1.28 -4.74 2.21
CA GLY A 37 0.06 -4.33 1.84
C GLY A 37 0.44 -2.95 2.36
N VAL A 38 1.73 -2.74 2.52
CA VAL A 38 2.32 -1.47 2.98
C VAL A 38 3.28 -0.95 1.93
N GLN A 39 3.09 0.29 1.47
CA GLN A 39 3.99 0.89 0.48
C GLN A 39 5.41 1.00 1.06
N ALA A 40 6.39 0.50 0.32
CA ALA A 40 7.78 0.35 0.75
C ALA A 40 8.78 1.01 -0.22
N GLN A 41 8.32 2.08 -0.91
CA GLN A 41 9.20 2.90 -1.73
C GLN A 41 10.27 3.58 -0.86
N VAL A 42 9.88 4.00 0.34
CA VAL A 42 10.76 4.48 1.41
C VAL A 42 10.70 3.47 2.55
N ALA A 43 11.79 2.72 2.76
CA ALA A 43 11.81 1.60 3.70
C ALA A 43 11.54 2.05 5.16
N SER A 44 12.11 3.18 5.58
CA SER A 44 11.88 3.74 6.92
C SER A 44 10.42 4.14 7.15
N SER A 45 9.74 4.70 6.12
CA SER A 45 8.31 5.00 6.20
C SER A 45 7.47 3.74 6.32
N ALA A 46 7.81 2.68 5.59
CA ALA A 46 7.11 1.40 5.67
C ALA A 46 7.23 0.76 7.05
N GLU A 47 8.45 0.74 7.61
CA GLU A 47 8.68 0.23 8.97
C GLU A 47 7.91 1.04 9.99
N LEU A 48 7.97 2.37 9.90
CA LEU A 48 7.25 3.26 10.83
C LEU A 48 5.74 3.12 10.71
N ALA A 49 5.19 2.99 9.49
CA ALA A 49 3.76 2.74 9.26
C ALA A 49 3.26 1.47 9.97
N ILE A 50 4.09 0.45 10.04
CA ILE A 50 3.78 -0.79 10.78
C ILE A 50 3.90 -0.55 12.29
N ARG A 51 4.99 0.10 12.73
CA ARG A 51 5.27 0.30 14.16
C ARG A 51 4.24 1.19 14.86
N VAL A 52 3.74 2.25 14.21
CA VAL A 52 2.73 3.15 14.80
C VAL A 52 1.38 2.48 15.07
N ARG A 53 1.14 1.28 14.52
CA ARG A 53 -0.07 0.47 14.69
C ARG A 53 0.05 -0.60 15.76
N ARG A 54 1.18 -0.61 16.48
CA ARG A 54 1.49 -1.64 17.48
C ARG A 54 1.85 -1.02 18.81
N GLY A 55 1.30 -1.58 19.90
CA GLY A 55 1.58 -1.13 21.26
C GLY A 55 2.99 -1.41 21.73
N SER A 56 3.65 -2.42 21.14
CA SER A 56 5.07 -2.66 21.31
C SER A 56 5.69 -3.00 19.95
N SER A 57 6.86 -2.45 19.66
CA SER A 57 7.56 -2.69 18.40
C SER A 57 9.05 -2.42 18.57
N GLN A 58 9.87 -3.14 17.80
CA GLN A 58 11.32 -2.97 17.77
C GLN A 58 11.76 -2.57 16.38
N ARG A 59 12.88 -1.84 16.31
CA ARG A 59 13.52 -1.53 15.03
C ARG A 59 14.02 -2.81 14.36
N GLY A 60 13.86 -2.91 13.04
CA GLY A 60 14.33 -4.04 12.25
C GLY A 60 13.38 -5.24 12.18
N GLU A 61 12.20 -5.19 12.78
CA GLU A 61 11.23 -6.30 12.71
C GLU A 61 10.73 -6.55 11.28
N VAL A 62 10.64 -5.53 10.45
CA VAL A 62 10.29 -5.68 9.02
C VAL A 62 11.39 -6.40 8.27
N ALA A 63 12.66 -6.03 8.51
CA ALA A 63 13.79 -6.72 7.88
C ALA A 63 13.85 -8.20 8.32
N ARG A 64 13.61 -8.48 9.60
CA ARG A 64 13.51 -9.85 10.12
C ARG A 64 12.35 -10.62 9.48
N ALA A 65 11.18 -10.01 9.36
CA ALA A 65 10.02 -10.65 8.72
C ALA A 65 10.26 -10.97 7.23
N LEU A 66 11.02 -10.13 6.52
CA LEU A 66 11.48 -10.41 5.15
C LEU A 66 12.49 -11.57 5.12
N ALA A 67 13.50 -11.55 6.00
CA ALA A 67 14.51 -12.61 6.07
C ALA A 67 13.92 -13.98 6.43
N GLU A 68 12.88 -14.01 7.27
CA GLU A 68 12.16 -15.22 7.67
C GLU A 68 11.07 -15.63 6.66
N GLY A 69 10.93 -14.95 5.53
CA GLY A 69 9.92 -15.22 4.52
C GLY A 69 8.47 -15.02 4.99
N ARG A 70 8.25 -14.25 6.07
CA ARG A 70 6.92 -13.87 6.55
C ARG A 70 6.34 -12.69 5.77
N LEU A 71 7.18 -11.98 5.04
CA LEU A 71 6.83 -10.93 4.09
C LEU A 71 7.61 -11.11 2.81
N ILE A 72 7.05 -10.60 1.72
CA ILE A 72 7.75 -10.39 0.45
C ILE A 72 7.72 -8.90 0.09
N LYS A 73 8.74 -8.43 -0.64
CA LYS A 73 8.79 -7.08 -1.20
C LYS A 73 8.73 -7.16 -2.71
N THR A 74 7.78 -6.48 -3.32
CA THR A 74 7.57 -6.53 -4.77
C THR A 74 6.92 -5.26 -5.29
N TRP A 75 6.90 -5.06 -6.62
CA TRP A 75 6.05 -4.06 -7.22
C TRP A 75 4.60 -4.52 -7.19
N ALA A 76 3.75 -3.73 -6.56
CA ALA A 76 2.33 -4.01 -6.46
C ALA A 76 1.47 -2.78 -6.81
N MET A 77 0.52 -2.42 -5.97
CA MET A 77 -0.47 -1.39 -6.24
C MET A 77 0.14 -0.12 -6.84
N ARG A 78 -0.49 0.42 -7.85
CA ARG A 78 -0.05 1.63 -8.58
C ARG A 78 1.34 1.52 -9.20
N GLY A 79 1.94 0.31 -9.25
CA GLY A 79 3.29 0.06 -9.75
C GLY A 79 4.41 0.56 -8.84
N THR A 80 4.14 0.75 -7.54
CA THR A 80 5.13 1.10 -6.52
C THR A 80 5.52 -0.12 -5.68
N LEU A 81 6.63 -0.01 -4.93
CA LEU A 81 7.09 -1.11 -4.05
C LEU A 81 6.17 -1.26 -2.85
N HIS A 82 5.84 -2.49 -2.52
CA HIS A 82 5.04 -2.85 -1.36
C HIS A 82 5.60 -4.04 -0.62
N LEU A 83 5.35 -4.07 0.68
CA LEU A 83 5.39 -5.27 1.50
C LEU A 83 4.05 -5.96 1.40
N LEU A 84 4.05 -7.26 1.16
CA LEU A 84 2.87 -8.12 1.13
C LEU A 84 3.14 -9.35 1.97
N THR A 85 2.10 -9.99 2.49
CA THR A 85 2.21 -11.34 3.00
C THR A 85 2.33 -12.31 1.81
N PRO A 86 3.13 -13.37 1.91
CA PRO A 86 3.29 -14.31 0.81
C PRO A 86 1.98 -14.97 0.40
N GLU A 87 1.10 -15.23 1.36
CA GLU A 87 -0.19 -15.87 1.16
C GLU A 87 -1.14 -15.01 0.32
N ASP A 88 -1.18 -13.69 0.59
CA ASP A 88 -2.11 -12.76 -0.08
C ASP A 88 -1.47 -12.10 -1.31
N GLY A 89 -0.14 -12.10 -1.38
CA GLY A 89 0.63 -11.41 -2.42
C GLY A 89 0.26 -11.89 -3.83
N GLY A 90 0.08 -13.19 -4.01
CA GLY A 90 -0.30 -13.77 -5.30
C GLY A 90 -1.64 -13.28 -5.82
N ALA A 91 -2.61 -13.07 -4.94
CA ALA A 91 -3.92 -12.50 -5.31
C ALA A 91 -3.79 -11.05 -5.78
N VAL A 92 -3.05 -10.22 -5.04
CA VAL A 92 -2.82 -8.80 -5.43
C VAL A 92 -2.13 -8.71 -6.79
N LEU A 93 -1.09 -9.52 -7.00
CA LEU A 93 -0.31 -9.52 -8.24
C LEU A 93 -1.15 -10.00 -9.43
N SER A 94 -2.02 -11.01 -9.23
CA SER A 94 -2.96 -11.49 -10.25
C SER A 94 -3.84 -10.37 -10.80
N LEU A 95 -4.45 -9.55 -9.93
CA LEU A 95 -5.31 -8.45 -10.40
C LEU A 95 -4.54 -7.38 -11.17
N LEU A 96 -3.29 -7.14 -10.83
CA LEU A 96 -2.42 -6.23 -11.57
C LEU A 96 -2.03 -6.81 -12.93
N ALA A 97 -1.79 -8.11 -12.99
CA ALA A 97 -1.48 -8.85 -14.22
C ALA A 97 -2.69 -8.93 -15.16
N ALA A 98 -3.91 -9.06 -14.63
CA ALA A 98 -5.14 -9.20 -15.42
C ALA A 98 -5.37 -8.05 -16.43
N GLY A 99 -4.83 -6.86 -16.13
CA GLY A 99 -4.89 -5.71 -17.04
C GLY A 99 -4.02 -5.81 -18.29
N ARG A 100 -3.10 -6.78 -18.35
CA ARG A 100 -2.16 -7.07 -19.46
C ARG A 100 -1.61 -5.81 -20.16
N SER A 101 -1.26 -4.79 -19.35
CA SER A 101 -0.91 -3.46 -19.86
C SER A 101 0.34 -3.47 -20.76
N TRP A 102 1.21 -4.47 -20.60
CA TRP A 102 2.44 -4.65 -21.36
C TRP A 102 2.23 -5.23 -22.75
N GLU A 103 1.02 -5.72 -23.07
CA GLU A 103 0.66 -6.21 -24.41
C GLU A 103 0.02 -5.13 -25.30
N ARG A 104 -0.10 -3.91 -24.78
CA ARG A 104 -0.65 -2.79 -25.56
C ARG A 104 0.32 -2.36 -26.66
N PRO A 105 -0.20 -1.95 -27.84
CA PRO A 105 0.65 -1.48 -28.94
C PRO A 105 1.62 -0.34 -28.58
N SER A 106 1.29 0.44 -27.54
CA SER A 106 2.19 1.49 -27.03
C SER A 106 3.48 0.93 -26.42
N TRP A 107 3.44 -0.27 -25.82
CA TRP A 107 4.63 -0.92 -25.28
C TRP A 107 5.53 -1.45 -26.40
N GLU A 108 4.92 -2.04 -27.43
CA GLU A 108 5.67 -2.48 -28.59
C GLU A 108 6.39 -1.32 -29.27
N ARG A 109 5.69 -0.20 -29.53
CA ARG A 109 6.29 1.00 -30.14
C ARG A 109 7.40 1.61 -29.29
N TYR A 110 7.26 1.61 -27.96
CA TYR A 110 8.21 2.30 -27.09
C TYR A 110 9.41 1.44 -26.70
N PHE A 111 9.22 0.13 -26.46
CA PHE A 111 10.24 -0.78 -25.99
C PHE A 111 10.71 -1.81 -27.03
N GLY A 112 10.10 -1.84 -28.20
CA GLY A 112 10.32 -2.92 -29.18
C GLY A 112 9.84 -4.28 -28.70
N MET A 113 8.92 -4.31 -27.73
CA MET A 113 8.44 -5.53 -27.07
C MET A 113 7.21 -6.11 -27.74
N THR A 114 7.39 -7.14 -28.54
CA THR A 114 6.29 -7.95 -29.09
C THR A 114 5.85 -9.01 -28.08
N THR A 115 4.71 -9.67 -28.33
CA THR A 115 4.26 -10.83 -27.54
C THR A 115 5.34 -11.93 -27.47
N LYS A 116 6.01 -12.21 -28.61
CA LYS A 116 7.11 -13.18 -28.67
C LYS A 116 8.28 -12.82 -27.75
N HIS A 117 8.58 -11.53 -27.60
CA HIS A 117 9.63 -11.11 -26.66
C HIS A 117 9.20 -11.34 -25.20
N TRP A 118 7.92 -11.14 -24.86
CA TRP A 118 7.41 -11.48 -23.52
C TRP A 118 7.45 -12.98 -23.25
N ASP A 119 7.07 -13.80 -24.22
CA ASP A 119 7.12 -15.27 -24.12
C ASP A 119 8.54 -15.79 -23.90
N ALA A 120 9.56 -15.10 -24.46
CA ALA A 120 10.96 -15.44 -24.25
C ALA A 120 11.53 -14.84 -22.95
N LEU A 121 11.14 -13.61 -22.58
CA LEU A 121 11.68 -12.90 -21.41
C LEU A 121 11.30 -13.56 -20.09
N ARG A 122 10.08 -14.07 -19.96
CA ARG A 122 9.61 -14.70 -18.72
C ARG A 122 10.44 -15.95 -18.36
N PRO A 123 10.59 -16.96 -19.23
CA PRO A 123 11.48 -18.09 -18.96
C PRO A 123 12.92 -17.64 -18.66
N ALA A 124 13.49 -16.73 -19.48
CA ALA A 124 14.85 -16.25 -19.28
C ALA A 124 15.09 -15.65 -17.88
N VAL A 125 14.12 -14.87 -17.35
CA VAL A 125 14.21 -14.33 -16.00
C VAL A 125 14.05 -15.41 -14.94
N ARG A 126 13.13 -16.37 -15.12
CA ARG A 126 12.93 -17.49 -14.20
C ARG A 126 14.18 -18.34 -14.07
N ASP A 127 14.75 -18.72 -15.21
CA ASP A 127 15.97 -19.57 -15.28
C ASP A 127 17.18 -18.84 -14.68
N ALA A 128 17.31 -17.52 -14.97
CA ALA A 128 18.37 -16.72 -14.38
C ALA A 128 18.30 -16.65 -12.84
N LEU A 129 17.08 -16.60 -12.29
CA LEU A 129 16.82 -16.46 -10.86
C LEU A 129 16.62 -17.81 -10.13
N GLU A 130 16.64 -18.95 -10.84
CA GLU A 130 16.42 -20.24 -10.20
C GLU A 130 17.54 -20.55 -9.20
N GLY A 131 17.17 -20.66 -7.92
CA GLY A 131 18.10 -20.86 -6.80
C GLY A 131 19.11 -19.73 -6.59
N LYS A 132 18.90 -18.54 -7.20
CA LYS A 132 19.88 -17.44 -7.20
C LYS A 132 19.31 -16.16 -6.68
N LEU A 133 20.20 -15.34 -6.08
CA LEU A 133 19.98 -13.96 -5.71
C LEU A 133 20.87 -13.08 -6.60
N LEU A 134 20.28 -12.35 -7.54
CA LEU A 134 20.99 -11.53 -8.52
C LEU A 134 20.74 -10.03 -8.31
N THR A 135 21.79 -9.23 -8.44
CA THR A 135 21.65 -7.78 -8.61
C THR A 135 20.95 -7.47 -9.94
N ARG A 136 20.53 -6.22 -10.13
CA ARG A 136 19.93 -5.79 -11.39
C ARG A 136 20.87 -6.03 -12.57
N GLU A 137 22.14 -5.70 -12.42
CA GLU A 137 23.16 -5.84 -13.44
C GLU A 137 23.40 -7.30 -13.81
N GLU A 138 23.50 -8.18 -12.80
CA GLU A 138 23.68 -9.63 -12.99
C GLU A 138 22.46 -10.25 -13.69
N LEU A 139 21.23 -9.85 -13.28
CA LEU A 139 20.01 -10.31 -13.92
C LEU A 139 19.94 -9.86 -15.39
N ILE A 140 20.26 -8.59 -15.66
CA ILE A 140 20.26 -8.05 -17.02
C ILE A 140 21.28 -8.78 -17.89
N ALA A 141 22.51 -8.99 -17.38
CA ALA A 141 23.55 -9.73 -18.10
C ALA A 141 23.08 -11.13 -18.48
N ALA A 142 22.43 -11.85 -17.54
CA ALA A 142 21.91 -13.19 -17.80
C ALA A 142 20.79 -13.20 -18.84
N VAL A 143 19.90 -12.20 -18.81
CA VAL A 143 18.75 -12.09 -19.73
C VAL A 143 19.19 -11.69 -21.13
N VAL A 144 20.06 -10.68 -21.28
CA VAL A 144 20.49 -10.19 -22.62
C VAL A 144 21.41 -11.18 -23.34
N ALA A 145 22.02 -12.12 -22.62
CA ALA A 145 22.76 -13.22 -23.23
C ALA A 145 21.85 -14.22 -23.97
N GLN A 146 20.55 -14.22 -23.69
CA GLN A 146 19.59 -15.06 -24.38
C GLN A 146 19.32 -14.54 -25.80
N ARG A 147 19.21 -15.46 -26.76
CA ARG A 147 18.96 -15.14 -28.17
C ARG A 147 17.68 -14.31 -28.32
N GLY A 148 17.78 -13.17 -28.99
CA GLY A 148 16.66 -12.27 -29.29
C GLY A 148 16.32 -11.25 -28.20
N LEU A 149 16.97 -11.30 -27.01
CA LEU A 149 16.71 -10.38 -25.89
C LEU A 149 17.78 -9.29 -25.69
N GLY A 150 18.86 -9.30 -26.48
CA GLY A 150 19.98 -8.35 -26.35
C GLY A 150 19.58 -6.88 -26.41
N HIS A 151 18.59 -6.53 -27.23
CA HIS A 151 18.10 -5.15 -27.39
C HIS A 151 17.37 -4.62 -26.15
N LEU A 152 16.96 -5.48 -25.21
CA LEU A 152 16.21 -5.09 -24.00
C LEU A 152 17.11 -4.55 -22.87
N GLY A 153 18.45 -4.61 -23.03
CA GLY A 153 19.38 -4.28 -21.95
C GLY A 153 19.20 -2.88 -21.38
N GLU A 154 18.97 -1.86 -22.20
CA GLU A 154 18.75 -0.49 -21.76
C GLU A 154 17.40 -0.36 -21.00
N ALA A 155 16.33 -0.88 -21.55
CA ALA A 155 15.00 -0.82 -20.95
C ALA A 155 14.94 -1.57 -19.59
N LEU A 156 15.67 -2.67 -19.44
CA LEU A 156 15.79 -3.42 -18.17
C LEU A 156 16.61 -2.66 -17.12
N ARG A 157 17.57 -1.79 -17.54
CA ARG A 157 18.34 -0.94 -16.62
C ARG A 157 17.51 0.16 -15.97
N SER A 158 16.35 0.50 -16.53
CA SER A 158 15.48 1.55 -15.99
C SER A 158 15.27 1.39 -14.48
N GLY A 159 15.65 2.42 -13.73
CA GLY A 159 15.44 2.46 -12.27
C GLY A 159 13.97 2.36 -11.85
N TRP A 160 13.06 2.74 -12.75
CA TRP A 160 11.61 2.60 -12.56
C TRP A 160 11.11 1.15 -12.66
N GLY A 161 11.97 0.22 -13.11
CA GLY A 161 11.63 -1.20 -13.27
C GLY A 161 10.54 -1.46 -14.29
N THR A 162 10.47 -0.67 -15.35
CA THR A 162 9.34 -0.68 -16.28
C THR A 162 9.07 -2.06 -16.87
N LEU A 163 10.09 -2.75 -17.39
CA LEU A 163 9.94 -4.12 -17.91
C LEU A 163 9.90 -5.19 -16.81
N LEU A 164 10.43 -4.89 -15.61
CA LEU A 164 10.44 -5.85 -14.49
C LEU A 164 9.10 -5.91 -13.73
N LYS A 165 8.29 -4.85 -13.79
CA LYS A 165 6.98 -4.82 -13.11
C LYS A 165 6.00 -5.87 -13.62
N PRO A 166 5.79 -6.04 -14.94
CA PRO A 166 4.95 -7.11 -15.45
C PRO A 166 5.42 -8.51 -15.05
N LEU A 167 6.72 -8.72 -14.95
CA LEU A 167 7.31 -9.99 -14.49
C LEU A 167 7.02 -10.22 -12.99
N ALA A 168 7.14 -9.16 -12.18
CA ALA A 168 6.75 -9.23 -10.77
C ALA A 168 5.26 -9.52 -10.59
N TRP A 169 4.38 -8.88 -11.37
CA TRP A 169 2.93 -9.13 -11.32
C TRP A 169 2.55 -10.55 -11.75
N GLN A 170 3.36 -11.18 -12.60
CA GLN A 170 3.20 -12.57 -13.01
C GLN A 170 3.88 -13.57 -12.07
N GLY A 171 4.47 -13.11 -10.95
CA GLY A 171 5.12 -13.97 -9.96
C GLY A 171 6.48 -14.51 -10.40
N ASP A 172 7.10 -13.90 -11.41
CA ASP A 172 8.39 -14.37 -11.93
C ASP A 172 9.57 -13.89 -11.09
N LEU A 173 9.42 -12.73 -10.40
CA LEU A 173 10.43 -12.18 -9.50
C LEU A 173 9.84 -11.36 -8.35
N CYS A 174 10.61 -11.24 -7.28
CA CYS A 174 10.42 -10.26 -6.19
C CYS A 174 11.79 -9.70 -5.77
N PHE A 175 11.79 -8.74 -4.86
CA PHE A 175 13.03 -8.21 -4.29
C PHE A 175 13.59 -9.17 -3.24
N GLY A 176 14.88 -9.39 -3.29
CA GLY A 176 15.64 -10.10 -2.28
C GLY A 176 16.36 -9.15 -1.30
N PRO A 177 17.15 -9.70 -0.36
CA PRO A 177 18.04 -8.93 0.50
C PRO A 177 19.02 -8.09 -0.33
N SER A 178 19.22 -6.82 0.04
CA SER A 178 20.19 -5.96 -0.66
C SER A 178 21.63 -6.45 -0.45
N ARG A 179 22.47 -6.31 -1.47
CA ARG A 179 23.92 -6.47 -1.36
C ARG A 179 24.57 -5.08 -1.28
N GLY A 180 24.87 -4.63 -0.05
CA GLY A 180 25.23 -3.23 0.17
C GLY A 180 24.12 -2.29 -0.31
N ASN A 181 24.44 -1.34 -1.18
CA ASN A 181 23.47 -0.40 -1.76
C ASN A 181 22.77 -0.93 -3.03
N ARG A 182 23.05 -2.17 -3.46
CA ARG A 182 22.46 -2.74 -4.67
C ARG A 182 21.21 -3.53 -4.34
N VAL A 183 20.12 -3.22 -5.05
CA VAL A 183 18.91 -4.04 -5.01
C VAL A 183 19.18 -5.40 -5.65
N THR A 184 18.56 -6.44 -5.12
CA THR A 184 18.63 -7.78 -5.68
C THR A 184 17.24 -8.31 -5.99
N PHE A 185 17.19 -9.31 -6.85
CA PHE A 185 16.00 -10.03 -7.24
C PHE A 185 16.17 -11.52 -7.01
N MET A 186 15.05 -12.18 -6.71
CA MET A 186 14.95 -13.62 -6.53
C MET A 186 13.56 -14.10 -6.92
N ARG A 187 13.37 -15.41 -7.01
CA ARG A 187 12.06 -16.01 -7.20
C ARG A 187 11.21 -15.89 -5.93
N PRO A 188 9.89 -15.59 -6.00
CA PRO A 188 9.05 -15.56 -4.80
C PRO A 188 9.03 -16.86 -3.98
N PRO A 189 9.04 -18.09 -4.58
CA PRO A 189 9.18 -19.32 -3.81
C PRO A 189 10.51 -19.41 -3.00
N ALA A 190 11.58 -18.81 -3.51
CA ALA A 190 12.86 -18.75 -2.78
C ALA A 190 12.84 -17.68 -1.66
N ALA A 191 11.97 -16.67 -1.78
CA ALA A 191 11.77 -15.64 -0.74
C ALA A 191 10.91 -16.17 0.43
N SER A 192 9.98 -17.09 0.16
CA SER A 192 9.08 -17.62 1.18
C SER A 192 8.50 -18.98 0.76
N SER A 193 8.59 -19.95 1.66
CA SER A 193 7.91 -21.25 1.51
C SER A 193 6.37 -21.15 1.60
N ARG A 194 5.85 -20.00 2.03
CA ARG A 194 4.41 -19.70 2.11
C ARG A 194 3.84 -19.11 0.82
N TRP A 195 4.69 -18.94 -0.20
CA TRP A 195 4.25 -18.41 -1.49
C TRP A 195 3.35 -19.41 -2.22
N GLY A 196 2.07 -19.08 -2.33
CA GLY A 196 1.06 -19.93 -3.00
C GLY A 196 0.95 -19.75 -4.52
N GLY A 197 1.79 -18.89 -5.12
CA GLY A 197 1.67 -18.58 -6.56
C GLY A 197 0.73 -17.41 -6.85
N VAL A 198 0.59 -17.08 -8.12
CA VAL A 198 -0.38 -16.11 -8.64
C VAL A 198 -1.68 -16.83 -8.93
N LEU A 199 -2.78 -16.36 -8.37
CA LEU A 199 -4.10 -16.98 -8.48
C LEU A 199 -4.77 -16.65 -9.83
N GLU A 200 -5.82 -17.38 -10.16
CA GLU A 200 -6.72 -16.97 -11.24
C GLU A 200 -7.40 -15.64 -10.89
N PRO A 201 -7.57 -14.71 -11.86
CA PRO A 201 -8.02 -13.34 -11.58
C PRO A 201 -9.36 -13.23 -10.85
N ASP A 202 -10.31 -14.13 -11.12
CA ASP A 202 -11.63 -14.07 -10.49
C ASP A 202 -11.58 -14.53 -9.02
N ASP A 203 -10.75 -15.53 -8.68
CA ASP A 203 -10.52 -15.96 -7.31
C ASP A 203 -9.73 -14.89 -6.54
N ALA A 204 -8.71 -14.33 -7.16
CA ALA A 204 -7.93 -13.22 -6.63
C ALA A 204 -8.81 -12.01 -6.30
N ALA A 205 -9.78 -11.69 -7.17
CA ALA A 205 -10.68 -10.57 -6.97
C ALA A 205 -11.52 -10.71 -5.70
N ARG A 206 -12.05 -11.90 -5.43
CA ARG A 206 -12.84 -12.17 -4.21
C ARG A 206 -12.01 -11.90 -2.94
N ILE A 207 -10.72 -12.28 -2.95
CA ILE A 207 -9.82 -12.07 -1.83
C ILE A 207 -9.47 -10.59 -1.67
N VAL A 208 -8.99 -9.95 -2.75
CA VAL A 208 -8.44 -8.59 -2.69
C VAL A 208 -9.53 -7.54 -2.46
N ILE A 209 -10.72 -7.68 -3.05
CA ILE A 209 -11.83 -6.75 -2.81
C ILE A 209 -12.28 -6.85 -1.35
N VAL A 210 -12.45 -8.05 -0.82
CA VAL A 210 -12.82 -8.24 0.60
C VAL A 210 -11.77 -7.64 1.52
N ALA A 211 -10.48 -7.87 1.27
CA ALA A 211 -9.40 -7.30 2.06
C ALA A 211 -9.39 -5.75 1.98
N TYR A 212 -9.56 -5.17 0.78
CA TYR A 212 -9.63 -3.73 0.60
C TYR A 212 -10.80 -3.09 1.36
N PHE A 213 -12.02 -3.59 1.18
CA PHE A 213 -13.18 -3.05 1.89
C PHE A 213 -13.13 -3.33 3.39
N GLY A 214 -12.45 -4.42 3.81
CA GLY A 214 -12.15 -4.71 5.21
C GLY A 214 -11.20 -3.72 5.87
N ALA A 215 -10.30 -3.09 5.10
CA ALA A 215 -9.31 -2.12 5.60
C ALA A 215 -9.78 -0.67 5.44
N TYR A 216 -10.40 -0.34 4.29
CA TYR A 216 -10.64 1.04 3.84
C TYR A 216 -12.11 1.38 3.64
N GLY A 217 -13.01 0.39 3.75
CA GLY A 217 -14.45 0.62 3.67
C GLY A 217 -15.01 1.49 4.81
N PRO A 218 -16.22 2.06 4.62
CA PRO A 218 -16.98 2.13 3.39
C PRO A 218 -16.26 2.93 2.30
N ALA A 219 -16.34 2.46 1.05
CA ALA A 219 -15.64 3.06 -0.08
C ALA A 219 -16.43 2.88 -1.39
N THR A 220 -16.02 3.59 -2.44
CA THR A 220 -16.57 3.40 -3.78
C THR A 220 -15.75 2.37 -4.57
N ILE A 221 -16.35 1.80 -5.61
CA ILE A 221 -15.63 0.94 -6.57
C ILE A 221 -14.47 1.70 -7.22
N GLU A 222 -14.63 3.01 -7.47
CA GLU A 222 -13.59 3.83 -8.05
C GLU A 222 -12.41 4.06 -7.08
N ASN A 223 -12.65 4.15 -5.76
CA ASN A 223 -11.57 4.16 -4.77
C ASN A 223 -10.72 2.88 -4.88
N PHE A 224 -11.36 1.71 -4.96
CA PHE A 224 -10.66 0.43 -5.17
C PHE A 224 -9.86 0.42 -6.47
N ARG A 225 -10.47 0.83 -7.58
CA ARG A 225 -9.84 0.90 -8.91
C ARG A 225 -8.61 1.80 -8.91
N SER A 226 -8.73 2.97 -8.30
CA SER A 226 -7.64 3.95 -8.18
C SER A 226 -6.52 3.43 -7.28
N TRP A 227 -6.88 2.84 -6.12
CA TRP A 227 -5.93 2.23 -5.20
C TRP A 227 -5.12 1.10 -5.85
N LEU A 228 -5.79 0.20 -6.56
CA LEU A 228 -5.13 -0.97 -7.15
C LEU A 228 -4.23 -0.58 -8.32
N SER A 229 -4.73 0.21 -9.28
CA SER A 229 -4.09 0.34 -10.59
C SER A 229 -4.05 1.76 -11.17
N ARG A 230 -4.43 2.81 -10.42
CA ARG A 230 -4.64 4.17 -10.96
C ARG A 230 -5.64 4.19 -12.12
N GLY A 231 -6.72 3.43 -12.02
CA GLY A 231 -7.78 3.41 -13.02
C GLY A 231 -7.46 2.61 -14.29
N ARG A 232 -6.37 1.82 -14.33
CA ARG A 232 -5.97 1.07 -15.55
C ARG A 232 -6.80 -0.16 -15.83
N ILE A 233 -7.45 -0.75 -14.81
CA ILE A 233 -8.35 -1.90 -14.98
C ILE A 233 -9.64 -1.41 -15.62
N SER A 234 -10.17 -2.18 -16.57
CA SER A 234 -11.41 -1.83 -17.28
C SER A 234 -12.62 -1.85 -16.34
N VAL A 235 -13.57 -0.96 -16.59
CA VAL A 235 -14.84 -0.93 -15.83
C VAL A 235 -15.61 -2.25 -15.99
N ARG A 236 -15.55 -2.87 -17.16
CA ARG A 236 -16.18 -4.18 -17.41
C ARG A 236 -15.62 -5.24 -16.48
N GLN A 237 -14.30 -5.36 -16.39
CA GLN A 237 -13.66 -6.34 -15.51
C GLN A 237 -14.00 -6.11 -14.03
N LEU A 238 -14.01 -4.85 -13.59
CA LEU A 238 -14.43 -4.51 -12.24
C LEU A 238 -15.87 -4.94 -11.97
N ARG A 239 -16.81 -4.64 -12.88
CA ARG A 239 -18.21 -5.06 -12.72
C ARG A 239 -18.34 -6.57 -12.53
N THR A 240 -17.62 -7.36 -13.34
CA THR A 240 -17.60 -8.81 -13.19
C THR A 240 -17.11 -9.23 -11.81
N TRP A 241 -15.98 -8.70 -11.36
CA TRP A 241 -15.41 -9.03 -10.05
C TRP A 241 -16.33 -8.63 -8.88
N PHE A 242 -16.89 -7.41 -8.92
CA PHE A 242 -17.78 -6.93 -7.86
C PHE A 242 -19.09 -7.72 -7.82
N SER A 243 -19.67 -8.07 -8.97
CA SER A 243 -20.88 -8.91 -9.05
C SER A 243 -20.65 -10.30 -8.47
N SER A 244 -19.43 -10.85 -8.55
CA SER A 244 -19.12 -12.18 -8.00
C SER A 244 -19.11 -12.24 -6.47
N LEU A 245 -19.14 -11.10 -5.79
CA LEU A 245 -19.20 -11.03 -4.32
C LEU A 245 -20.62 -11.18 -3.78
N GLY A 246 -21.65 -10.97 -4.62
CA GLY A 246 -23.05 -11.07 -4.18
C GLY A 246 -23.32 -10.24 -2.92
N ASP A 247 -24.01 -10.84 -1.96
CA ASP A 247 -24.44 -10.19 -0.72
C ASP A 247 -23.30 -9.90 0.30
N ARG A 248 -22.05 -10.30 0.00
CA ARG A 248 -20.92 -9.99 0.88
C ARG A 248 -20.55 -8.51 0.87
N LEU A 249 -20.89 -7.78 -0.20
CA LEU A 249 -20.62 -6.36 -0.34
C LEU A 249 -21.97 -5.64 -0.50
N VAL A 250 -22.33 -4.81 0.46
CA VAL A 250 -23.60 -4.09 0.50
C VAL A 250 -23.39 -2.60 0.35
N GLU A 251 -24.37 -1.94 -0.29
CA GLU A 251 -24.40 -0.48 -0.38
C GLU A 251 -24.97 0.12 0.91
N VAL A 252 -24.35 1.19 1.36
CA VAL A 252 -24.82 2.02 2.48
C VAL A 252 -24.79 3.49 2.08
N ASP A 253 -25.68 4.27 2.65
CA ASP A 253 -25.68 5.72 2.51
C ASP A 253 -24.96 6.37 3.69
N VAL A 254 -24.00 7.24 3.39
CA VAL A 254 -23.29 8.06 4.37
C VAL A 254 -23.49 9.52 4.01
N GLU A 255 -24.40 10.20 4.70
CA GLU A 255 -24.72 11.60 4.46
C GLU A 255 -25.02 11.92 2.99
N GLY A 256 -25.84 11.07 2.33
CA GLY A 256 -26.25 11.22 0.94
C GLY A 256 -25.26 10.67 -0.08
N ARG A 257 -24.15 10.09 0.36
CA ARG A 257 -23.17 9.42 -0.53
C ARG A 257 -23.29 7.91 -0.46
N ARG A 258 -23.59 7.29 -1.59
CA ARG A 258 -23.62 5.82 -1.72
C ARG A 258 -22.22 5.26 -1.78
N VAL A 259 -21.91 4.34 -0.88
CA VAL A 259 -20.64 3.65 -0.74
C VAL A 259 -20.87 2.19 -0.36
N HIS A 260 -19.86 1.34 -0.52
CA HIS A 260 -19.97 -0.07 -0.22
C HIS A 260 -19.17 -0.44 1.03
N ILE A 261 -19.70 -1.41 1.77
CA ILE A 261 -19.06 -2.01 2.94
C ILE A 261 -19.27 -3.52 2.90
N LEU A 262 -18.40 -4.30 3.55
CA LEU A 262 -18.67 -5.70 3.78
C LEU A 262 -19.92 -5.87 4.67
N ALA A 263 -20.83 -6.75 4.29
CA ALA A 263 -22.07 -6.99 5.03
C ALA A 263 -21.81 -7.28 6.50
N GLU A 264 -20.78 -8.10 6.79
CA GLU A 264 -20.35 -8.47 8.15
C GLU A 264 -19.87 -7.29 9.01
N HIS A 265 -19.56 -6.14 8.41
CA HIS A 265 -19.06 -4.95 9.12
C HIS A 265 -20.13 -3.87 9.32
N ARG A 266 -21.32 -4.05 8.74
CA ARG A 266 -22.39 -3.03 8.74
C ARG A 266 -22.83 -2.62 10.14
N ASP A 267 -23.12 -3.61 10.98
CA ASP A 267 -23.67 -3.35 12.33
C ASP A 267 -22.58 -2.77 13.24
N GLU A 268 -21.35 -3.24 13.12
CA GLU A 268 -20.22 -2.69 13.88
C GLU A 268 -19.91 -1.25 13.47
N LEU A 269 -20.00 -0.91 12.17
CA LEU A 269 -19.91 0.49 11.72
C LEU A 269 -21.03 1.33 12.31
N ALA A 270 -22.27 0.86 12.26
CA ALA A 270 -23.43 1.60 12.80
C ALA A 270 -23.29 1.87 14.31
N ALA A 271 -22.67 0.97 15.05
CA ALA A 271 -22.39 1.11 16.49
C ALA A 271 -21.14 1.94 16.79
N THR A 272 -20.31 2.26 15.79
CA THR A 272 -19.06 2.99 16.00
C THR A 272 -19.35 4.45 16.35
N LYS A 273 -18.72 4.96 17.42
CA LYS A 273 -18.79 6.37 17.81
C LYS A 273 -17.63 7.16 17.19
N PRO A 274 -17.84 8.43 16.84
CA PRO A 274 -16.75 9.33 16.45
C PRO A 274 -15.62 9.36 17.48
N THR A 275 -14.38 9.46 17.00
CA THR A 275 -13.19 9.50 17.85
C THR A 275 -12.59 10.91 17.93
N ARG A 276 -11.83 11.18 18.99
CA ARG A 276 -10.98 12.38 19.15
C ARG A 276 -9.50 12.05 19.10
N THR A 277 -9.17 10.81 18.81
CA THR A 277 -7.80 10.30 18.80
C THR A 277 -6.93 11.08 17.82
N VAL A 278 -5.71 11.39 18.26
CA VAL A 278 -4.65 12.00 17.45
C VAL A 278 -3.60 10.94 17.12
N ARG A 279 -3.13 10.91 15.87
CA ARG A 279 -2.02 10.03 15.41
C ARG A 279 -1.06 10.76 14.50
N LEU A 280 0.22 10.51 14.72
CA LEU A 280 1.30 10.88 13.80
C LEU A 280 1.56 9.69 12.87
N LEU A 281 1.35 9.89 11.58
CA LEU A 281 1.57 8.86 10.57
C LEU A 281 2.70 9.26 9.63
N PRO A 282 3.57 8.32 9.22
CA PRO A 282 4.70 8.61 8.35
C PRO A 282 4.25 8.98 6.94
N GLY A 283 5.20 9.42 6.12
CA GLY A 283 4.98 9.58 4.69
C GLY A 283 4.58 8.25 4.04
N PHE A 284 3.76 8.33 2.99
CA PHE A 284 3.22 7.16 2.26
C PHE A 284 2.35 6.22 3.10
N ASP A 285 1.78 6.70 4.20
CA ASP A 285 0.92 5.86 5.04
C ASP A 285 -0.36 5.44 4.32
N GLN A 286 -0.76 4.18 4.58
CA GLN A 286 -1.94 3.57 3.95
C GLN A 286 -3.24 4.28 4.33
N TYR A 287 -3.27 5.03 5.44
CA TYR A 287 -4.44 5.77 5.87
C TYR A 287 -4.94 6.78 4.81
N VAL A 288 -4.03 7.42 4.08
CA VAL A 288 -4.35 8.32 2.96
C VAL A 288 -4.19 7.64 1.61
N MET A 289 -3.34 6.60 1.52
CA MET A 289 -3.09 5.93 0.25
C MET A 289 -4.17 4.91 -0.11
N GLY A 290 -4.86 4.32 0.87
CA GLY A 290 -5.93 3.36 0.68
C GLY A 290 -7.19 3.98 0.07
N PRO A 291 -7.83 4.97 0.72
CA PRO A 291 -8.98 5.67 0.17
C PRO A 291 -8.63 6.62 -0.99
N GLY A 292 -7.36 7.06 -1.07
CA GLY A 292 -6.87 8.08 -2.00
C GLY A 292 -6.76 9.45 -1.35
N THR A 293 -5.75 10.23 -1.76
CA THR A 293 -5.54 11.62 -1.26
C THR A 293 -6.59 12.61 -1.78
N ASP A 294 -7.48 12.18 -2.63
CA ASP A 294 -8.64 12.91 -3.18
C ASP A 294 -9.94 12.61 -2.41
N ASP A 295 -9.92 11.69 -1.44
CA ASP A 295 -11.03 11.55 -0.48
C ASP A 295 -11.10 12.79 0.43
N GLY A 296 -12.04 13.70 0.13
CA GLY A 296 -12.21 14.99 0.82
C GLY A 296 -12.57 14.86 2.30
N HIS A 297 -13.05 13.69 2.76
CA HIS A 297 -13.34 13.42 4.16
C HIS A 297 -12.07 13.07 4.94
N VAL A 298 -11.09 12.45 4.27
CA VAL A 298 -9.78 12.13 4.86
C VAL A 298 -8.83 13.32 4.74
N VAL A 299 -8.72 13.91 3.54
CA VAL A 299 -7.85 15.07 3.27
C VAL A 299 -8.70 16.19 2.65
N ALA A 300 -8.90 17.28 3.36
CA ALA A 300 -9.64 18.43 2.83
C ALA A 300 -9.05 18.87 1.47
N ALA A 301 -9.92 19.10 0.47
CA ALA A 301 -9.49 19.37 -0.93
C ALA A 301 -8.43 20.48 -1.04
N LYS A 302 -8.60 21.57 -0.27
CA LYS A 302 -7.66 22.71 -0.22
C LYS A 302 -6.29 22.36 0.39
N ARG A 303 -6.17 21.22 1.09
CA ARG A 303 -4.93 20.73 1.72
C ARG A 303 -4.30 19.55 0.99
N ARG A 304 -4.92 19.11 -0.10
CA ARG A 304 -4.40 17.99 -0.89
C ARG A 304 -2.95 18.21 -1.32
N THR A 305 -2.59 19.40 -1.78
CA THR A 305 -1.22 19.74 -2.21
C THR A 305 -0.22 19.79 -1.06
N SER A 306 -0.67 20.03 0.17
CA SER A 306 0.18 19.94 1.37
C SER A 306 0.53 18.49 1.71
N VAL A 307 -0.37 17.54 1.41
CA VAL A 307 -0.21 16.12 1.69
C VAL A 307 0.40 15.38 0.49
N SER A 308 -0.17 15.57 -0.71
CA SER A 308 0.28 14.93 -1.96
C SER A 308 1.10 15.93 -2.78
N LYS A 309 2.40 15.80 -2.72
CA LYS A 309 3.37 16.65 -3.41
C LYS A 309 3.59 16.21 -4.85
N GLN A 310 4.33 17.02 -5.60
CA GLN A 310 4.80 16.67 -6.94
C GLN A 310 5.59 15.34 -6.92
N SER A 311 5.69 14.70 -8.07
CA SER A 311 6.38 13.41 -8.25
C SER A 311 5.85 12.27 -7.38
N GLY A 312 4.61 12.40 -6.82
CA GLY A 312 3.95 11.36 -6.04
C GLY A 312 4.47 11.21 -4.61
N TRP A 313 5.17 12.22 -4.08
CA TRP A 313 5.57 12.24 -2.68
C TRP A 313 4.36 12.46 -1.77
N ILE A 314 4.25 11.67 -0.70
CA ILE A 314 3.22 11.82 0.32
C ILE A 314 3.87 12.23 1.63
N SER A 315 3.46 13.37 2.15
CA SER A 315 3.99 13.93 3.41
C SER A 315 3.59 13.09 4.62
N PRO A 316 4.40 13.09 5.69
CA PRO A 316 3.94 12.67 7.01
C PRO A 316 2.77 13.54 7.48
N ILE A 317 1.77 12.93 8.11
CA ILE A 317 0.49 13.58 8.42
C ILE A 317 0.12 13.48 9.90
N VAL A 318 -0.62 14.47 10.37
CA VAL A 318 -1.30 14.45 11.66
C VAL A 318 -2.78 14.16 11.41
N VAL A 319 -3.26 13.03 11.91
CA VAL A 319 -4.67 12.64 11.89
C VAL A 319 -5.28 12.99 13.24
N ALA A 320 -6.41 13.70 13.24
CA ALA A 320 -7.20 13.94 14.45
C ALA A 320 -8.68 13.74 14.14
N GLY A 321 -9.37 12.94 14.96
CA GLY A 321 -10.75 12.57 14.71
C GLY A 321 -10.96 11.84 13.38
N GLY A 322 -9.93 11.14 12.88
CA GLY A 322 -9.98 10.39 11.63
C GLY A 322 -9.73 11.21 10.35
N SER A 323 -9.58 12.52 10.40
CA SER A 323 -9.20 13.33 9.23
C SER A 323 -7.82 13.96 9.40
N VAL A 324 -7.15 14.25 8.28
CA VAL A 324 -5.85 14.92 8.27
C VAL A 324 -6.03 16.39 8.67
N LYS A 325 -5.39 16.80 9.76
CA LYS A 325 -5.45 18.15 10.33
C LYS A 325 -4.12 18.90 10.26
N GLY A 326 -3.08 18.26 9.78
CA GLY A 326 -1.76 18.84 9.64
C GLY A 326 -0.78 17.90 8.97
N THR A 327 0.42 18.41 8.76
CA THR A 327 1.61 17.63 8.40
C THR A 327 2.63 17.74 9.52
N TRP A 328 3.61 16.84 9.55
CA TRP A 328 4.69 16.91 10.50
C TRP A 328 6.03 16.57 9.87
N GLU A 329 7.10 17.00 10.50
CA GLU A 329 8.46 16.63 10.17
C GLU A 329 9.28 16.46 11.44
N LEU A 330 10.36 15.70 11.37
CA LEU A 330 11.32 15.56 12.46
C LEU A 330 12.56 16.40 12.15
N ASP A 331 12.84 17.38 13.00
CA ASP A 331 14.00 18.26 12.92
C ASP A 331 14.79 18.16 14.22
N GLY A 332 15.90 17.42 14.20
CA GLY A 332 16.58 17.02 15.43
C GLY A 332 15.63 16.22 16.33
N ASP A 333 15.41 16.70 17.56
CA ASP A 333 14.47 16.11 18.53
C ASP A 333 13.11 16.81 18.55
N ASP A 334 12.88 17.76 17.64
CA ASP A 334 11.62 18.46 17.53
C ASP A 334 10.71 17.78 16.51
N VAL A 335 9.52 17.37 16.93
CA VAL A 335 8.39 17.01 16.04
C VAL A 335 7.66 18.32 15.71
N ARG A 336 7.99 18.87 14.54
CA ARG A 336 7.36 20.10 14.03
C ARG A 336 6.05 19.78 13.37
N VAL A 337 4.96 20.19 13.97
CA VAL A 337 3.60 20.03 13.46
C VAL A 337 3.15 21.32 12.78
N ALA A 338 2.85 21.24 11.48
CA ALA A 338 2.19 22.28 10.71
C ALA A 338 0.67 22.03 10.73
N TRP A 339 0.00 22.57 11.74
CA TRP A 339 -1.45 22.39 11.94
C TRP A 339 -2.24 23.31 11.02
N PHE A 340 -3.24 22.76 10.35
CA PHE A 340 -4.07 23.51 9.40
C PHE A 340 -5.02 24.47 10.14
N LYS A 341 -4.95 25.77 9.82
CA LYS A 341 -5.73 26.82 10.49
C LYS A 341 -7.22 26.54 10.57
N GLU A 342 -7.79 26.02 9.49
CA GLU A 342 -9.22 25.69 9.40
C GLU A 342 -9.62 24.44 10.22
N ALA A 343 -8.68 23.72 10.74
CA ALA A 343 -8.97 22.59 11.63
C ALA A 343 -9.35 23.01 13.06
N GLY A 344 -9.37 24.34 13.33
CA GLY A 344 -9.58 24.91 14.65
C GLY A 344 -8.31 24.81 15.52
N PRO A 345 -8.42 25.08 16.82
CA PRO A 345 -7.28 25.07 17.72
C PRO A 345 -6.67 23.66 17.82
N PRO A 346 -5.32 23.55 17.79
CA PRO A 346 -4.66 22.26 17.92
C PRO A 346 -4.90 21.64 19.31
N PRO A 347 -5.21 20.34 19.41
CA PRO A 347 -5.43 19.65 20.69
C PRO A 347 -4.08 19.37 21.35
N ARG A 348 -3.51 20.37 22.01
CA ARG A 348 -2.12 20.37 22.52
C ARG A 348 -1.80 19.19 23.44
N SER A 349 -2.70 18.83 24.37
CA SER A 349 -2.52 17.69 25.27
C SER A 349 -2.48 16.35 24.52
N ALA A 350 -3.39 16.16 23.56
CA ALA A 350 -3.43 14.93 22.75
C ALA A 350 -2.22 14.84 21.80
N LEU A 351 -1.77 15.97 21.24
CA LEU A 351 -0.54 16.01 20.43
C LEU A 351 0.70 15.68 21.27
N LYS A 352 0.79 16.21 22.51
CA LYS A 352 1.88 15.90 23.42
C LYS A 352 1.91 14.41 23.75
N ALA A 353 0.78 13.83 24.14
CA ALA A 353 0.68 12.40 24.45
C ALA A 353 1.03 11.52 23.23
N GLU A 354 0.62 11.92 22.01
CA GLU A 354 0.99 11.19 20.80
C GLU A 354 2.48 11.31 20.47
N VAL A 355 3.13 12.48 20.71
CA VAL A 355 4.57 12.65 20.54
C VAL A 355 5.34 11.82 21.58
N GLU A 356 4.89 11.73 22.83
CA GLU A 356 5.46 10.86 23.85
C GLU A 356 5.39 9.38 23.44
N ARG A 357 4.24 8.93 22.90
CA ARG A 357 4.11 7.59 22.32
C ARG A 357 5.04 7.38 21.12
N PHE A 358 5.16 8.39 20.27
CA PHE A 358 6.03 8.35 19.09
C PHE A 358 7.51 8.31 19.47
N ALA A 359 7.89 9.03 20.54
CA ALA A 359 9.21 9.00 21.16
C ALA A 359 9.59 7.59 21.60
N SER A 360 8.67 6.87 22.27
CA SER A 360 8.87 5.47 22.67
C SER A 360 9.02 4.54 21.45
N ILE A 361 8.31 4.80 20.35
CA ILE A 361 8.47 4.03 19.10
C ILE A 361 9.86 4.24 18.51
N LEU A 362 10.39 5.48 18.51
CA LEU A 362 11.68 5.81 17.91
C LEU A 362 12.88 5.55 18.84
N ASP A 363 12.60 5.29 20.14
CA ASP A 363 13.63 5.19 21.19
C ASP A 363 14.48 6.48 21.26
N ARG A 364 13.77 7.63 21.38
CA ARG A 364 14.36 8.98 21.40
C ARG A 364 13.53 9.91 22.28
N ASP A 365 14.17 10.88 22.88
CA ASP A 365 13.48 12.00 23.51
C ASP A 365 13.00 12.98 22.43
N LEU A 366 11.69 13.23 22.39
CA LEU A 366 11.09 14.10 21.39
C LEU A 366 10.27 15.22 22.04
N ARG A 367 10.29 16.39 21.41
CA ARG A 367 9.47 17.55 21.79
C ARG A 367 8.50 17.92 20.69
N VAL A 368 7.30 18.35 21.06
CA VAL A 368 6.34 18.83 20.08
C VAL A 368 6.42 20.35 19.90
N VAL A 369 6.57 20.78 18.66
CA VAL A 369 6.51 22.20 18.26
C VAL A 369 5.34 22.37 17.29
N VAL A 370 4.35 23.16 17.66
CA VAL A 370 3.12 23.33 16.86
C VAL A 370 3.08 24.73 16.27
N GLY A 371 3.12 24.80 14.94
CA GLY A 371 2.87 25.98 14.13
C GLY A 371 1.53 25.88 13.38
N LEU A 372 0.99 27.02 12.95
CA LEU A 372 -0.21 27.10 12.10
C LEU A 372 0.21 27.20 10.63
N ALA A 373 -0.44 26.41 9.74
CA ALA A 373 -0.19 26.38 8.30
C ALA A 373 -1.41 26.84 7.46
#